data_7bceaa4afdb2f6227bc7f40a6b4ad184
#
_entry.id   7bceaa4afdb2f6227bc7f40a6b4ad184
#
_cell.length_a   1.000
_cell.length_b   1.000
_cell.length_c   1.000
_cell.angle_alpha   90.00
_cell.angle_beta   90.00
_cell.angle_gamma   90.00
#
_symmetry.space_group_name_H-M   'P 1'
#
loop_
_entity.id
_entity.type
_entity.pdbx_description
1 polymer ?
#
loop_
_entity_poly.entity_id
_entity_poly.type
_entity_poly.pdbx_seq_one_letter_code
_entity_poly.pdbx_strand_id
1 'polypeptide(L)'
;MNSLIPLNKDEEPIYTDIMTYKEALNINPPSQWVKTNPYSNKAKYLPIRIIEELLSKLFPFWQVQQVGEPKILGNSVVISVNLKVFNPILNDWLSYAGVGAVPIEIAKGGHPTDFTKINPKALHKNVPAALSFAVNNAAKKIGKIFGSHLNSTETIYK
;
A
#
# COMPACT_ATOMS: atom_id res chain seq x y z
N MET A 1 -1.49 -18.48 27.04
CA MET A 1 -2.37 -17.48 26.40
C MET A 1 -1.54 -16.23 26.16
N ASN A 2 -1.19 -16.01 24.94
CA ASN A 2 -0.48 -14.79 24.60
C ASN A 2 -1.52 -13.67 24.49
N SER A 3 -1.61 -12.86 25.54
CA SER A 3 -2.34 -11.61 25.45
C SER A 3 -1.65 -10.74 24.40
N LEU A 4 -2.40 -10.35 23.37
CA LEU A 4 -1.95 -9.38 22.41
C LEU A 4 -1.58 -8.09 23.13
N ILE A 5 -0.38 -7.62 22.89
CA ILE A 5 0.07 -6.36 23.47
C ILE A 5 -0.78 -5.26 22.86
N PRO A 6 -1.57 -4.52 23.62
CA PRO A 6 -2.31 -3.39 23.07
C PRO A 6 -1.32 -2.36 22.54
N LEU A 7 -1.66 -1.74 21.42
CA LEU A 7 -0.85 -0.67 20.80
C LEU A 7 -0.71 0.55 21.69
N ASN A 8 -1.64 0.75 22.63
CA ASN A 8 -1.56 1.66 23.76
C ASN A 8 -1.99 0.93 25.03
N LYS A 9 -1.41 1.29 26.19
CA LYS A 9 -1.71 0.67 27.49
C LYS A 9 -3.20 0.72 27.89
N ASP A 10 -3.98 1.60 27.24
CA ASP A 10 -5.39 1.86 27.57
C ASP A 10 -6.35 1.44 26.44
N GLU A 11 -5.86 0.87 25.33
CA GLU A 11 -6.69 0.38 24.25
C GLU A 11 -6.87 -1.14 24.33
N GLU A 12 -8.11 -1.61 24.23
CA GLU A 12 -8.38 -3.03 24.09
C GLU A 12 -7.77 -3.57 22.77
N PRO A 13 -7.27 -4.82 22.78
CA PRO A 13 -6.74 -5.42 21.55
C PRO A 13 -7.84 -5.48 20.49
N ILE A 14 -7.50 -5.07 19.27
CA ILE A 14 -8.43 -5.02 18.14
C ILE A 14 -8.91 -6.42 17.78
N TYR A 15 -8.10 -7.42 18.06
CA TYR A 15 -8.42 -8.83 17.84
C TYR A 15 -7.70 -9.71 18.85
N THR A 16 -8.36 -10.78 19.26
CA THR A 16 -7.88 -11.70 20.29
C THR A 16 -7.59 -13.11 19.77
N ASP A 17 -8.13 -13.44 18.61
CA ASP A 17 -7.98 -14.74 17.96
C ASP A 17 -8.00 -14.60 16.44
N ILE A 18 -7.82 -15.73 15.74
CA ILE A 18 -7.76 -15.75 14.27
C ILE A 18 -9.06 -15.31 13.61
N MET A 19 -10.20 -15.54 14.23
CA MET A 19 -11.51 -15.17 13.66
C MET A 19 -11.69 -13.66 13.72
N THR A 20 -11.48 -13.06 14.87
CA THR A 20 -11.55 -11.60 15.05
C THR A 20 -10.49 -10.87 14.21
N TYR A 21 -9.31 -11.48 14.05
CA TYR A 21 -8.28 -10.99 13.14
C TYR A 21 -8.77 -10.95 11.68
N LYS A 22 -9.34 -12.04 11.20
CA LYS A 22 -9.91 -12.10 9.84
C LYS A 22 -11.06 -11.11 9.66
N GLU A 23 -11.92 -10.97 10.65
CA GLU A 23 -13.02 -9.99 10.62
C GLU A 23 -12.48 -8.56 10.54
N ALA A 24 -11.48 -8.20 11.33
CA ALA A 24 -10.86 -6.88 11.31
C ALA A 24 -10.26 -6.53 9.94
N LEU A 25 -9.68 -7.52 9.25
CA LEU A 25 -9.12 -7.32 7.91
C LEU A 25 -10.18 -7.32 6.79
N ASN A 26 -11.33 -7.93 7.00
CA ASN A 26 -12.36 -8.13 5.96
C ASN A 26 -13.40 -7.00 5.93
N ILE A 27 -13.12 -5.88 6.51
CA ILE A 27 -13.97 -4.68 6.50
C ILE A 27 -13.56 -3.77 5.35
N ASN A 28 -14.51 -3.21 4.62
CA ASN A 28 -14.21 -2.16 3.65
C ASN A 28 -13.75 -0.89 4.38
N PRO A 29 -12.74 -0.19 3.85
CA PRO A 29 -12.33 1.08 4.44
C PRO A 29 -13.48 2.10 4.40
N PRO A 30 -13.62 2.94 5.44
CA PRO A 30 -14.58 4.02 5.45
C PRO A 30 -14.44 4.91 4.21
N SER A 31 -15.56 5.31 3.63
CA SER A 31 -15.60 6.14 2.40
C SER A 31 -14.83 7.46 2.52
N GLN A 32 -14.78 8.02 3.71
CA GLN A 32 -14.05 9.26 4.03
C GLN A 32 -12.52 9.13 3.88
N TRP A 33 -11.98 7.91 3.95
CA TRP A 33 -10.55 7.65 3.77
C TRP A 33 -10.18 7.47 2.30
N VAL A 34 -11.16 7.17 1.47
CA VAL A 34 -10.98 6.85 0.06
C VAL A 34 -10.80 8.14 -0.74
N LYS A 35 -9.75 8.16 -1.56
CA LYS A 35 -9.49 9.23 -2.52
C LYS A 35 -9.62 8.71 -3.94
N THR A 36 -9.86 9.62 -4.86
CA THR A 36 -9.92 9.32 -6.30
C THR A 36 -8.64 9.82 -6.95
N ASN A 37 -8.01 8.94 -7.74
CA ASN A 37 -6.82 9.31 -8.48
C ASN A 37 -7.23 10.10 -9.74
N PRO A 38 -6.84 11.38 -9.86
CA PRO A 38 -7.22 12.20 -11.00
C PRO A 38 -6.56 11.77 -12.32
N TYR A 39 -5.45 11.01 -12.22
CA TYR A 39 -4.64 10.60 -13.39
C TYR A 39 -4.96 9.20 -13.91
N SER A 40 -5.81 8.44 -13.23
CA SER A 40 -6.09 7.04 -13.57
C SER A 40 -7.59 6.75 -13.54
N ASN A 41 -8.32 7.13 -14.57
CA ASN A 41 -9.73 6.80 -14.79
C ASN A 41 -10.63 6.83 -13.53
N LYS A 42 -10.38 7.80 -12.64
CA LYS A 42 -11.04 7.94 -11.34
C LYS A 42 -10.87 6.71 -10.42
N ALA A 43 -9.79 5.97 -10.56
CA ALA A 43 -9.49 4.85 -9.67
C ALA A 43 -9.44 5.30 -8.21
N LYS A 44 -10.09 4.54 -7.35
CA LYS A 44 -10.13 4.79 -5.91
C LYS A 44 -8.90 4.19 -5.24
N TYR A 45 -8.38 4.88 -4.25
CA TYR A 45 -7.23 4.43 -3.48
C TYR A 45 -7.26 4.96 -2.04
N LEU A 46 -6.48 4.35 -1.17
CA LEU A 46 -6.19 4.87 0.16
C LEU A 46 -4.86 5.63 0.13
N PRO A 47 -4.79 6.86 0.64
CA PRO A 47 -3.52 7.56 0.82
C PRO A 47 -2.54 6.76 1.68
N ILE A 48 -1.24 6.86 1.38
CA ILE A 48 -0.20 6.11 2.10
C ILE A 48 -0.26 6.35 3.62
N ARG A 49 -0.56 7.57 4.07
CA ARG A 49 -0.72 7.88 5.49
C ARG A 49 -1.78 7.00 6.16
N ILE A 50 -2.90 6.76 5.50
CA ILE A 50 -3.97 5.89 6.03
C ILE A 50 -3.49 4.44 6.08
N ILE A 51 -2.74 3.98 5.09
CA ILE A 51 -2.14 2.64 5.08
C ILE A 51 -1.20 2.47 6.28
N GLU A 52 -0.32 3.44 6.52
CA GLU A 52 0.65 3.40 7.62
C GLU A 52 -0.05 3.46 8.99
N GLU A 53 -1.09 4.29 9.13
CA GLU A 53 -1.93 4.35 10.33
C GLU A 53 -2.61 3.00 10.60
N LEU A 54 -3.17 2.36 9.57
CA LEU A 54 -3.79 1.04 9.68
C LEU A 54 -2.78 -0.05 10.03
N LEU A 55 -1.60 -0.04 9.41
CA LEU A 55 -0.53 -0.98 9.73
C LEU A 55 -0.12 -0.86 11.19
N SER A 56 0.08 0.37 11.67
CA SER A 56 0.46 0.64 13.06
C SER A 56 -0.65 0.30 14.06
N LYS A 57 -1.91 0.37 13.64
CA LYS A 57 -3.07 0.05 14.46
C LYS A 57 -3.34 -1.45 14.54
N LEU A 58 -3.16 -2.16 13.43
CA LEU A 58 -3.48 -3.59 13.32
C LEU A 58 -2.31 -4.51 13.71
N PHE A 59 -1.08 -4.04 13.58
CA PHE A 59 0.10 -4.86 13.84
C PHE A 59 1.04 -4.20 14.85
N PRO A 60 1.53 -4.95 15.85
CA PRO A 60 2.47 -4.39 16.83
C PRO A 60 3.79 -3.97 16.19
N PHE A 61 4.21 -4.69 15.13
CA PHE A 61 5.42 -4.37 14.38
C PHE A 61 5.18 -4.56 12.88
N TRP A 62 5.67 -3.63 12.10
CA TRP A 62 5.70 -3.72 10.66
C TRP A 62 6.93 -3.02 10.10
N GLN A 63 7.36 -3.44 8.92
CA GLN A 63 8.49 -2.85 8.22
C GLN A 63 8.35 -3.00 6.71
N VAL A 64 8.92 -2.05 5.99
CA VAL A 64 9.03 -2.10 4.53
C VAL A 64 10.47 -2.36 4.16
N GLN A 65 10.69 -3.39 3.37
CA GLN A 65 11.99 -3.71 2.81
C GLN A 65 11.95 -3.49 1.30
N GLN A 66 12.77 -2.59 0.80
CA GLN A 66 12.93 -2.43 -0.64
C GLN A 66 13.67 -3.64 -1.21
N VAL A 67 13.16 -4.19 -2.31
CA VAL A 67 13.73 -5.34 -3.01
C VAL A 67 14.48 -4.85 -4.24
N GLY A 68 15.80 -4.87 -4.17
CA GLY A 68 16.66 -4.34 -5.22
C GLY A 68 16.64 -2.81 -5.29
N GLU A 69 17.22 -2.28 -6.34
CA GLU A 69 17.24 -0.84 -6.62
C GLU A 69 16.00 -0.42 -7.43
N PRO A 70 15.61 0.87 -7.36
CA PRO A 70 14.63 1.42 -8.27
C PRO A 70 15.07 1.20 -9.72
N LYS A 71 14.14 0.77 -10.56
CA LYS A 71 14.40 0.52 -11.99
C LYS A 71 13.65 1.53 -12.84
N ILE A 72 14.25 1.91 -13.94
CA ILE A 72 13.57 2.67 -14.99
C ILE A 72 13.19 1.68 -16.09
N LEU A 73 11.89 1.50 -16.29
CA LEU A 73 11.33 0.66 -17.34
C LEU A 73 10.50 1.54 -18.28
N GLY A 74 10.99 1.69 -19.52
CA GLY A 74 10.39 2.63 -20.45
C GLY A 74 10.44 4.06 -19.89
N ASN A 75 9.28 4.68 -19.72
CA ASN A 75 9.14 6.02 -19.16
C ASN A 75 8.71 6.05 -17.68
N SER A 76 8.88 4.94 -16.96
CA SER A 76 8.39 4.82 -15.59
C SER A 76 9.48 4.41 -14.62
N VAL A 77 9.42 4.94 -13.41
CA VAL A 77 10.17 4.44 -12.26
C VAL A 77 9.39 3.30 -11.65
N VAL A 78 10.05 2.17 -11.41
CA VAL A 78 9.47 0.97 -10.80
C VAL A 78 10.21 0.62 -9.53
N ILE A 79 9.48 0.43 -8.45
CA ILE A 79 10.02 0.01 -7.13
C ILE A 79 9.29 -1.24 -6.68
N SER A 80 10.06 -2.19 -6.17
CA SER A 80 9.55 -3.42 -5.55
C SER A 80 9.84 -3.40 -4.06
N VAL A 81 8.87 -3.82 -3.25
CA VAL A 81 9.00 -3.90 -1.79
C VAL A 81 8.47 -5.22 -1.26
N ASN A 82 8.97 -5.61 -0.10
CA ASN A 82 8.33 -6.56 0.79
C ASN A 82 7.82 -5.80 2.02
N LEU A 83 6.51 -5.80 2.21
CA LEU A 83 5.89 -5.33 3.44
C LEU A 83 5.82 -6.51 4.41
N LYS A 84 6.47 -6.38 5.54
CA LYS A 84 6.46 -7.39 6.60
C LYS A 84 5.63 -6.89 7.77
N VAL A 85 4.76 -7.75 8.27
CA VAL A 85 3.93 -7.49 9.44
C VAL A 85 4.11 -8.62 10.43
N PHE A 86 4.24 -8.31 11.71
CA PHE A 86 4.26 -9.30 12.76
C PHE A 86 2.82 -9.65 13.17
N ASN A 87 2.44 -10.89 12.96
CA ASN A 87 1.14 -11.39 13.39
C ASN A 87 1.25 -11.99 14.79
N PRO A 88 0.67 -11.37 15.81
CA PRO A 88 0.83 -11.82 17.19
C PRO A 88 0.01 -13.12 17.49
N ILE A 89 -0.98 -13.45 16.68
CA ILE A 89 -1.75 -14.70 16.83
C ILE A 89 -0.91 -15.89 16.36
N LEU A 90 -0.26 -15.75 15.20
CA LEU A 90 0.63 -16.77 14.65
C LEU A 90 2.02 -16.73 15.31
N ASN A 91 2.33 -15.64 16.02
CA ASN A 91 3.65 -15.35 16.59
C ASN A 91 4.76 -15.42 15.53
N ASP A 92 4.49 -14.89 14.34
CA ASP A 92 5.39 -14.95 13.20
C ASP A 92 5.26 -13.73 12.29
N TRP A 93 6.27 -13.53 11.47
CA TRP A 93 6.30 -12.49 10.45
C TRP A 93 5.66 -12.98 9.15
N LEU A 94 4.73 -12.20 8.64
CA LEU A 94 4.14 -12.39 7.32
C LEU A 94 4.71 -11.36 6.35
N SER A 95 4.96 -11.78 5.11
CA SER A 95 5.56 -10.95 4.07
C SER A 95 4.66 -10.83 2.85
N TYR A 96 4.47 -9.61 2.38
CA TYR A 96 3.62 -9.29 1.22
C TYR A 96 4.41 -8.46 0.22
N ALA A 97 4.57 -8.99 -0.99
CA ALA A 97 5.27 -8.28 -2.06
C ALA A 97 4.37 -7.24 -2.73
N GLY A 98 4.92 -6.10 -3.04
CA GLY A 98 4.26 -5.05 -3.79
C GLY A 98 5.19 -4.39 -4.81
N VAL A 99 4.64 -3.98 -5.93
CA VAL A 99 5.33 -3.24 -6.98
C VAL A 99 4.56 -1.95 -7.23
N GLY A 100 5.28 -0.85 -7.29
CA GLY A 100 4.75 0.45 -7.65
C GLY A 100 5.48 1.02 -8.86
N ALA A 101 4.74 1.61 -9.78
CA ALA A 101 5.27 2.26 -10.97
C ALA A 101 4.65 3.65 -11.12
N VAL A 102 5.47 4.62 -11.45
CA VAL A 102 5.04 6.01 -11.70
C VAL A 102 5.69 6.50 -12.97
N PRO A 103 4.93 7.05 -13.93
CA PRO A 103 5.50 7.68 -15.12
C PRO A 103 6.44 8.82 -14.74
N ILE A 104 7.58 8.91 -15.42
CA ILE A 104 8.53 10.01 -15.25
C ILE A 104 7.94 11.25 -15.93
N GLU A 105 7.85 12.35 -15.19
CA GLU A 105 7.38 13.62 -15.73
C GLU A 105 8.36 14.17 -16.77
N ILE A 106 7.85 14.47 -17.95
CA ILE A 106 8.59 15.08 -19.05
C ILE A 106 8.19 16.55 -19.17
N ALA A 107 9.12 17.39 -19.61
CA ALA A 107 8.88 18.81 -19.83
C ALA A 107 7.71 19.01 -20.79
N LYS A 108 6.91 20.05 -20.53
CA LYS A 108 5.72 20.37 -21.33
C LYS A 108 6.08 20.46 -22.82
N GLY A 109 5.34 19.72 -23.65
CA GLY A 109 5.57 19.64 -25.09
C GLY A 109 6.59 18.57 -25.53
N GLY A 110 7.17 17.80 -24.59
CA GLY A 110 8.02 16.66 -24.89
C GLY A 110 7.21 15.39 -25.20
N HIS A 111 7.80 14.48 -25.97
CA HIS A 111 7.24 13.16 -26.18
C HIS A 111 7.56 12.25 -24.98
N PRO A 112 6.65 11.35 -24.53
CA PRO A 112 6.88 10.45 -23.39
C PRO A 112 8.13 9.57 -23.48
N THR A 113 8.67 9.37 -24.66
CA THR A 113 9.90 8.60 -24.90
C THR A 113 11.16 9.46 -25.07
N ASP A 114 11.02 10.78 -24.99
CA ASP A 114 12.16 11.70 -25.11
C ASP A 114 12.84 11.93 -23.76
N PHE A 115 13.77 11.05 -23.43
CA PHE A 115 14.52 11.12 -22.19
C PHE A 115 15.40 12.36 -22.04
N THR A 116 15.65 13.13 -23.11
CA THR A 116 16.39 14.38 -23.05
C THR A 116 15.58 15.50 -22.42
N LYS A 117 14.25 15.34 -22.37
CA LYS A 117 13.29 16.32 -21.83
C LYS A 117 12.74 15.94 -20.45
N ILE A 118 13.38 15.01 -19.76
CA ILE A 118 13.02 14.67 -18.38
C ILE A 118 13.19 15.92 -17.51
N ASN A 119 12.15 16.22 -16.73
CA ASN A 119 12.23 17.25 -15.72
C ASN A 119 13.29 16.86 -14.68
N PRO A 120 14.36 17.64 -14.46
CA PRO A 120 15.43 17.27 -13.51
C PRO A 120 14.95 17.02 -12.09
N LYS A 121 13.82 17.59 -11.69
CA LYS A 121 13.20 17.42 -10.37
C LYS A 121 12.19 16.25 -10.32
N ALA A 122 11.90 15.62 -11.46
CA ALA A 122 10.86 14.60 -11.54
C ALA A 122 11.16 13.38 -10.67
N LEU A 123 12.41 12.91 -10.66
CA LEU A 123 12.81 11.75 -9.88
C LEU A 123 12.68 11.96 -8.37
N HIS A 124 12.91 13.15 -7.86
CA HIS A 124 12.70 13.49 -6.45
C HIS A 124 11.26 13.29 -5.99
N LYS A 125 10.31 13.48 -6.90
CA LYS A 125 8.88 13.31 -6.66
C LYS A 125 8.40 11.91 -7.00
N ASN A 126 8.87 11.36 -8.12
CA ASN A 126 8.37 10.10 -8.68
C ASN A 126 8.89 8.88 -7.91
N VAL A 127 10.13 8.91 -7.41
CA VAL A 127 10.68 7.79 -6.62
C VAL A 127 9.89 7.59 -5.31
N PRO A 128 9.67 8.61 -4.46
CA PRO A 128 8.80 8.45 -3.29
C PRO A 128 7.37 8.05 -3.63
N ALA A 129 6.80 8.56 -4.72
CA ALA A 129 5.46 8.18 -5.17
C ALA A 129 5.40 6.69 -5.57
N ALA A 130 6.39 6.21 -6.32
CA ALA A 130 6.49 4.79 -6.71
C ALA A 130 6.63 3.88 -5.47
N LEU A 131 7.41 4.30 -4.47
CA LEU A 131 7.54 3.59 -3.21
C LEU A 131 6.19 3.52 -2.47
N SER A 132 5.46 4.63 -2.37
CA SER A 132 4.14 4.67 -1.75
C SER A 132 3.14 3.76 -2.46
N PHE A 133 3.15 3.70 -3.79
CA PHE A 133 2.32 2.77 -4.56
C PHE A 133 2.72 1.32 -4.34
N ALA A 134 4.01 1.02 -4.23
CA ALA A 134 4.49 -0.33 -3.94
C ALA A 134 4.00 -0.82 -2.58
N VAL A 135 4.12 0.00 -1.54
CA VAL A 135 3.63 -0.30 -0.19
C VAL A 135 2.11 -0.48 -0.19
N ASN A 136 1.38 0.39 -0.88
CA ASN A 136 -0.07 0.31 -1.00
C ASN A 136 -0.50 -1.01 -1.67
N ASN A 137 0.17 -1.39 -2.76
CA ASN A 137 -0.10 -2.64 -3.47
C ASN A 137 0.26 -3.88 -2.65
N ALA A 138 1.29 -3.83 -1.82
CA ALA A 138 1.62 -4.88 -0.87
C ALA A 138 0.54 -5.00 0.23
N ALA A 139 0.13 -3.88 0.83
CA ALA A 139 -0.86 -3.82 1.90
C ALA A 139 -2.24 -4.35 1.46
N LYS A 140 -2.65 -4.12 0.21
CA LYS A 140 -3.90 -4.66 -0.35
C LYS A 140 -4.00 -6.19 -0.26
N LYS A 141 -2.88 -6.89 -0.24
CA LYS A 141 -2.85 -8.37 -0.11
C LYS A 141 -3.13 -8.84 1.32
N ILE A 142 -3.03 -7.96 2.31
CA ILE A 142 -3.33 -8.28 3.71
C ILE A 142 -4.83 -8.44 3.91
N GLY A 143 -5.65 -7.53 3.36
CA GLY A 143 -7.11 -7.60 3.51
C GLY A 143 -7.85 -6.41 2.91
N LYS A 144 -9.17 -6.50 2.93
CA LYS A 144 -10.09 -5.49 2.37
C LYS A 144 -9.93 -4.10 2.98
N ILE A 145 -9.60 -4.04 4.27
CA ILE A 145 -9.42 -2.76 4.99
C ILE A 145 -8.34 -1.89 4.34
N PHE A 146 -7.37 -2.50 3.65
CA PHE A 146 -6.34 -1.83 2.88
C PHE A 146 -6.74 -1.46 1.44
N GLY A 147 -8.00 -1.62 1.10
CA GLY A 147 -8.56 -1.14 -0.17
C GLY A 147 -8.44 -2.11 -1.35
N SER A 148 -8.28 -3.41 -1.12
CA SER A 148 -8.18 -4.41 -2.20
C SER A 148 -9.41 -4.48 -3.11
N HIS A 149 -10.58 -4.08 -2.63
CA HIS A 149 -11.85 -4.18 -3.36
C HIS A 149 -12.40 -2.82 -3.83
N LEU A 150 -11.66 -1.72 -3.66
CA LEU A 150 -12.15 -0.37 -3.98
C LEU A 150 -12.49 -0.16 -5.47
N ASN A 151 -11.80 -0.87 -6.36
CA ASN A 151 -11.97 -0.77 -7.80
C ASN A 151 -12.50 -2.06 -8.44
N SER A 152 -12.89 -3.04 -7.62
CA SER A 152 -13.52 -4.24 -8.18
C SER A 152 -14.93 -3.91 -8.64
N THR A 153 -15.21 -4.10 -9.91
CA THR A 153 -16.56 -4.30 -10.38
C THR A 153 -17.02 -5.65 -9.84
N GLU A 154 -18.15 -5.67 -9.14
CA GLU A 154 -18.75 -6.93 -8.69
C GLU A 154 -19.10 -7.77 -9.93
N THR A 155 -18.16 -8.60 -10.35
CA THR A 155 -18.49 -9.70 -11.23
C THR A 155 -19.07 -10.78 -10.36
N ILE A 156 -20.37 -10.73 -10.17
CA ILE A 156 -21.11 -11.84 -9.59
C ILE A 156 -21.00 -12.97 -10.61
N TYR A 157 -20.11 -13.91 -10.32
CA TYR A 157 -20.20 -15.23 -10.99
C TYR A 157 -21.51 -15.86 -10.54
N LYS A 158 -22.48 -15.82 -11.42
CA LYS A 158 -23.70 -16.63 -11.28
C LYS A 158 -23.39 -18.08 -11.64
#